data_1018573a7b9eeb2f92bfb0f862d1e555
#
_entry.id   1018573a7b9eeb2f92bfb0f862d1e555
#
_cell.length_a   1.000
_cell.length_b   1.000
_cell.length_c   1.000
_cell.angle_alpha   90.00
_cell.angle_beta   90.00
_cell.angle_gamma   90.00
#
_symmetry.space_group_name_H-M   'P 1'
#
loop_
_entity.id
_entity.type
_entity.pdbx_description
1 polymer ?
#
loop_
_entity_poly.entity_id
_entity_poly.type
_entity_poly.pdbx_seq_one_letter_code
_entity_poly.pdbx_strand_id
1 'polypeptide(L)'
;MSDTLLIRNVRPAGGTATDVLIRDGRIAAIGAGATGGDASFDAGGRLMIPGLVEAHTHLDKSFWGMGWHKHTAGPALIDKIETERRNRREFGIDANRQSGRLVAQMVKLGTTHIRSHVDVDTDLG
;
A
#
# COMPACT_ATOMS: atom_id res chain seq x y z
N MET A 1 -18.87 -8.12 20.37
CA MET A 1 -18.06 -9.36 20.39
C MET A 1 -16.63 -8.94 20.15
N SER A 2 -15.69 -9.42 20.93
CA SER A 2 -14.26 -9.15 20.74
C SER A 2 -13.82 -9.96 19.53
N ASP A 3 -13.23 -9.29 18.54
CA ASP A 3 -12.76 -9.92 17.29
C ASP A 3 -11.34 -10.43 17.52
N THR A 4 -11.18 -11.77 17.55
CA THR A 4 -9.90 -12.41 17.86
C THR A 4 -9.44 -13.31 16.71
N LEU A 5 -8.16 -13.14 16.31
CA LEU A 5 -7.49 -13.93 15.28
C LEU A 5 -6.21 -14.56 15.85
N LEU A 6 -6.09 -15.87 15.75
CA LEU A 6 -4.85 -16.58 16.05
C LEU A 6 -4.06 -16.83 14.74
N ILE A 7 -2.89 -16.20 14.62
CA ILE A 7 -1.95 -16.48 13.54
C ILE A 7 -0.96 -17.51 14.04
N ARG A 8 -1.01 -18.71 13.46
CA ARG A 8 -0.13 -19.83 13.85
C ARG A 8 1.09 -19.91 12.96
N ASN A 9 2.16 -20.45 13.53
CA ASN A 9 3.39 -20.78 12.79
C ASN A 9 3.90 -19.61 11.92
N VAL A 10 4.02 -18.43 12.53
CA VAL A 10 4.51 -17.20 11.88
C VAL A 10 5.86 -16.81 12.44
N ARG A 11 6.70 -16.14 11.67
CA ARG A 11 8.05 -15.68 12.07
C ARG A 11 8.07 -14.15 12.22
N PRO A 12 7.76 -13.60 13.40
CA PRO A 12 7.81 -12.15 13.64
C PRO A 12 9.24 -11.62 13.45
N ALA A 13 9.39 -10.58 12.61
CA ALA A 13 10.66 -9.93 12.28
C ALA A 13 11.81 -10.90 11.90
N GLY A 14 11.48 -12.06 11.33
CA GLY A 14 12.47 -13.07 10.93
C GLY A 14 12.96 -13.97 12.06
N GLY A 15 12.41 -13.87 13.25
CA GLY A 15 12.72 -14.73 14.39
C GLY A 15 12.22 -16.17 14.23
N THR A 16 12.23 -16.93 15.32
CA THR A 16 11.71 -18.30 15.37
C THR A 16 10.20 -18.32 15.11
N ALA A 17 9.73 -19.36 14.42
CA ALA A 17 8.30 -19.56 14.19
C ALA A 17 7.56 -19.71 15.52
N THR A 18 6.47 -18.99 15.65
CA THR A 18 5.65 -18.93 16.86
C THR A 18 4.20 -18.57 16.50
N ASP A 19 3.31 -18.59 17.50
CA ASP A 19 1.94 -18.16 17.34
C ASP A 19 1.75 -16.71 17.83
N VAL A 20 0.84 -15.97 17.20
CA VAL A 20 0.49 -14.58 17.54
C VAL A 20 -1.01 -14.46 17.66
N LEU A 21 -1.48 -14.00 18.82
CA LEU A 21 -2.89 -13.69 19.06
C LEU A 21 -3.15 -12.21 18.83
N ILE A 22 -4.09 -11.92 17.94
CA ILE A 22 -4.63 -10.58 17.70
C ILE A 22 -5.98 -10.47 18.42
N ARG A 23 -6.20 -9.38 19.13
CA ARG A 23 -7.48 -9.04 19.77
C ARG A 23 -7.77 -7.57 19.56
N ASP A 24 -8.95 -7.27 19.05
CA ASP A 24 -9.41 -5.90 18.78
C ASP A 24 -8.38 -5.08 17.96
N GLY A 25 -7.80 -5.70 16.92
CA GLY A 25 -6.82 -5.10 16.02
C GLY A 25 -5.41 -4.90 16.62
N ARG A 26 -5.13 -5.48 17.80
CA ARG A 26 -3.82 -5.36 18.48
C ARG A 26 -3.22 -6.72 18.77
N ILE A 27 -1.90 -6.81 18.80
CA ILE A 27 -1.18 -8.00 19.26
C ILE A 27 -1.41 -8.14 20.76
N ALA A 28 -2.14 -9.18 21.15
CA ALA A 28 -2.47 -9.47 22.55
C ALA A 28 -1.46 -10.42 23.19
N ALA A 29 -0.91 -11.37 22.43
CA ALA A 29 0.11 -12.30 22.91
C ALA A 29 0.98 -12.83 21.77
N ILE A 30 2.19 -13.25 22.09
CA ILE A 30 3.14 -13.94 21.19
C ILE A 30 3.69 -15.16 21.94
N GLY A 31 3.80 -16.30 21.25
CA GLY A 31 4.33 -17.53 21.82
C GLY A 31 3.31 -18.30 22.68
N ALA A 32 3.75 -18.88 23.79
CA ALA A 32 2.96 -19.78 24.62
C ALA A 32 1.64 -19.17 25.14
N GLY A 33 1.54 -17.85 25.24
CA GLY A 33 0.32 -17.14 25.61
C GLY A 33 -0.66 -16.89 24.46
N ALA A 34 -0.28 -17.17 23.24
CA ALA A 34 -1.11 -16.99 22.06
C ALA A 34 -2.03 -18.20 21.86
N THR A 35 -3.12 -18.24 22.62
CA THR A 35 -4.10 -19.34 22.59
C THR A 35 -5.52 -18.83 22.39
N GLY A 36 -6.37 -19.67 21.82
CA GLY A 36 -7.75 -19.29 21.50
C GLY A 36 -7.82 -18.44 20.24
N GLY A 37 -9.01 -17.89 19.97
CA GLY A 37 -9.32 -17.05 18.81
C GLY A 37 -10.59 -17.53 18.12
N ASP A 38 -11.43 -16.56 17.72
CA ASP A 38 -12.67 -16.86 16.99
C ASP A 38 -12.36 -17.32 15.55
N ALA A 39 -11.20 -16.88 15.03
CA ALA A 39 -10.64 -17.32 13.75
C ALA A 39 -9.18 -17.72 13.90
N SER A 40 -8.69 -18.56 13.00
CA SER A 40 -7.27 -18.92 12.96
C SER A 40 -6.75 -18.98 11.52
N PHE A 41 -5.47 -18.60 11.36
CA PHE A 41 -4.75 -18.64 10.10
C PHE A 41 -3.37 -19.27 10.32
N ASP A 42 -3.01 -20.30 9.54
CA ASP A 42 -1.66 -20.89 9.57
C ASP A 42 -0.76 -20.15 8.57
N ALA A 43 0.24 -19.46 9.08
CA ALA A 43 1.20 -18.73 8.25
C ALA A 43 2.23 -19.64 7.55
N GLY A 44 2.34 -20.93 7.94
CA GLY A 44 3.26 -21.89 7.31
C GLY A 44 4.72 -21.47 7.40
N GLY A 45 5.14 -20.88 8.50
CA GLY A 45 6.51 -20.38 8.69
C GLY A 45 6.85 -19.08 7.96
N ARG A 46 5.86 -18.36 7.41
CA ARG A 46 6.09 -17.10 6.71
C ARG A 46 6.53 -15.99 7.64
N LEU A 47 7.24 -15.03 7.06
CA LEU A 47 7.69 -13.82 7.74
C LEU A 47 6.48 -12.92 8.07
N MET A 48 6.44 -12.39 9.29
CA MET A 48 5.55 -11.32 9.71
C MET A 48 6.36 -10.05 9.93
N ILE A 49 6.00 -9.01 9.21
CA ILE A 49 6.62 -7.67 9.30
C ILE A 49 5.53 -6.63 9.53
N PRO A 50 5.85 -5.44 10.03
CA PRO A 50 4.94 -4.30 10.01
C PRO A 50 4.42 -4.04 8.60
N GLY A 51 3.21 -3.49 8.48
CA GLY A 51 2.69 -3.04 7.21
C GLY A 51 3.63 -2.02 6.55
N LEU A 52 3.70 -2.07 5.22
CA LEU A 52 4.56 -1.16 4.46
C LEU A 52 4.06 0.28 4.57
N VAL A 53 4.99 1.22 4.53
CA VAL A 53 4.72 2.65 4.57
C VAL A 53 5.21 3.28 3.26
N GLU A 54 4.28 3.83 2.47
CA GLU A 54 4.61 4.68 1.33
C GLU A 54 4.72 6.12 1.81
N ALA A 55 5.93 6.60 1.98
CA ALA A 55 6.20 7.91 2.58
C ALA A 55 6.09 9.08 1.59
N HIS A 56 6.10 8.82 0.27
CA HIS A 56 6.04 9.85 -0.75
C HIS A 56 5.52 9.29 -2.08
N THR A 57 4.30 9.63 -2.43
CA THR A 57 3.70 9.28 -3.70
C THR A 57 2.80 10.40 -4.23
N HIS A 58 2.44 10.34 -5.51
CA HIS A 58 1.41 11.15 -6.15
C HIS A 58 0.33 10.21 -6.70
N LEU A 59 -0.74 10.01 -5.94
CA LEU A 59 -1.80 9.09 -6.30
C LEU A 59 -2.63 9.59 -7.49
N ASP A 60 -2.88 10.90 -7.53
CA ASP A 60 -3.77 11.61 -8.46
C ASP A 60 -3.32 11.56 -9.93
N LYS A 61 -2.03 11.41 -10.17
CA LYS A 61 -1.43 11.44 -11.50
C LYS A 61 -0.78 10.12 -11.94
N SER A 62 -1.08 9.04 -11.23
CA SER A 62 -0.56 7.72 -11.51
C SER A 62 -1.04 7.18 -12.87
N PHE A 63 -0.12 6.55 -13.61
CA PHE A 63 -0.44 5.76 -14.83
C PHE A 63 -0.72 4.29 -14.52
N TRP A 64 -0.86 3.91 -13.25
CA TRP A 64 -1.09 2.52 -12.87
C TRP A 64 -2.33 1.92 -13.54
N GLY A 65 -2.14 0.76 -14.16
CA GLY A 65 -3.21 0.06 -14.89
C GLY A 65 -3.53 0.64 -16.27
N MET A 66 -2.72 1.58 -16.76
CA MET A 66 -2.74 2.06 -18.14
C MET A 66 -1.69 1.33 -18.98
N GLY A 67 -1.76 1.48 -20.30
CA GLY A 67 -0.74 0.97 -21.21
C GLY A 67 0.64 1.59 -20.93
N TRP A 68 1.69 0.92 -21.39
CA TRP A 68 3.04 1.46 -21.30
C TRP A 68 3.19 2.70 -22.20
N HIS A 69 3.80 3.74 -21.63
CA HIS A 69 4.10 4.98 -22.35
C HIS A 69 5.59 5.28 -22.25
N LYS A 70 6.18 5.62 -23.41
CA LYS A 70 7.57 6.05 -23.45
C LYS A 70 7.73 7.41 -22.79
N HIS A 71 8.69 7.55 -21.89
CA HIS A 71 9.05 8.83 -21.30
C HIS A 71 9.75 9.70 -22.35
N THR A 72 9.21 10.89 -22.62
CA THR A 72 9.68 11.81 -23.68
C THR A 72 10.10 13.18 -23.15
N ALA A 73 10.12 13.39 -21.84
CA ALA A 73 10.52 14.67 -21.26
C ALA A 73 12.01 14.93 -21.45
N GLY A 74 12.36 16.20 -21.64
CA GLY A 74 13.73 16.68 -21.59
C GLY A 74 14.37 16.58 -20.19
N PRO A 75 15.64 16.94 -20.03
CA PRO A 75 16.37 16.76 -18.78
C PRO A 75 16.00 17.76 -17.69
N ALA A 76 15.48 18.94 -18.05
CA ALA A 76 15.13 19.97 -17.08
C ALA A 76 13.85 19.62 -16.31
N LEU A 77 13.71 20.15 -15.09
CA LEU A 77 12.52 19.94 -14.29
C LEU A 77 11.24 20.45 -14.97
N ILE A 78 11.35 21.62 -15.62
CA ILE A 78 10.20 22.22 -16.34
C ILE A 78 9.73 21.32 -17.48
N ASP A 79 10.65 20.70 -18.24
CA ASP A 79 10.29 19.77 -19.32
C ASP A 79 9.47 18.59 -18.80
N LYS A 80 9.80 18.11 -17.60
CA LYS A 80 9.08 17.00 -16.95
C LYS A 80 7.69 17.43 -16.53
N ILE A 81 7.55 18.61 -15.93
CA ILE A 81 6.27 19.19 -15.52
C ILE A 81 5.33 19.39 -16.73
N GLU A 82 5.84 20.00 -17.78
CA GLU A 82 5.06 20.24 -19.01
C GLU A 82 4.66 18.95 -19.71
N THR A 83 5.57 17.98 -19.77
CA THR A 83 5.29 16.65 -20.33
C THR A 83 4.22 15.93 -19.52
N GLU A 84 4.30 15.99 -18.20
CA GLU A 84 3.29 15.39 -17.32
C GLU A 84 1.92 16.05 -17.53
N ARG A 85 1.83 17.38 -17.52
CA ARG A 85 0.57 18.10 -17.78
C ARG A 85 -0.04 17.73 -19.12
N ARG A 86 0.76 17.66 -20.17
CA ARG A 86 0.32 17.21 -21.49
C ARG A 86 -0.21 15.78 -21.45
N ASN A 87 0.55 14.85 -20.87
CA ASN A 87 0.18 13.44 -20.80
C ASN A 87 -1.09 13.22 -19.97
N ARG A 88 -1.30 13.96 -18.90
CA ARG A 88 -2.55 13.89 -18.09
C ARG A 88 -3.76 14.19 -18.95
N ARG A 89 -3.68 15.20 -19.82
CA ARG A 89 -4.77 15.55 -20.75
C ARG A 89 -4.92 14.53 -21.87
N GLU A 90 -3.85 14.21 -22.56
CA GLU A 90 -3.85 13.30 -23.73
C GLU A 90 -4.34 11.89 -23.37
N PHE A 91 -3.98 11.39 -22.20
CA PHE A 91 -4.37 10.04 -21.75
C PHE A 91 -5.63 10.03 -20.91
N GLY A 92 -6.27 11.16 -20.69
CA GLY A 92 -7.50 11.26 -19.94
C GLY A 92 -7.36 10.75 -18.51
N ILE A 93 -6.32 11.23 -17.80
CA ILE A 93 -6.07 10.84 -16.41
C ILE A 93 -7.18 11.42 -15.53
N ASP A 94 -7.98 10.55 -14.97
CA ASP A 94 -8.95 10.87 -13.93
C ASP A 94 -8.30 10.63 -12.56
N ALA A 95 -8.12 11.68 -11.77
CA ALA A 95 -7.42 11.65 -10.50
C ALA A 95 -8.07 10.69 -9.50
N ASN A 96 -9.40 10.68 -9.40
CA ASN A 96 -10.13 9.81 -8.47
C ASN A 96 -9.96 8.33 -8.85
N ARG A 97 -10.16 8.01 -10.13
CA ARG A 97 -10.03 6.65 -10.63
C ARG A 97 -8.60 6.12 -10.46
N GLN A 98 -7.59 6.93 -10.80
CA GLN A 98 -6.19 6.51 -10.69
C GLN A 98 -5.74 6.39 -9.24
N SER A 99 -6.14 7.32 -8.37
CA SER A 99 -5.89 7.22 -6.93
C SER A 99 -6.48 5.93 -6.36
N GLY A 100 -7.75 5.65 -6.66
CA GLY A 100 -8.42 4.43 -6.17
C GLY A 100 -7.72 3.14 -6.64
N ARG A 101 -7.31 3.08 -7.91
CA ARG A 101 -6.58 1.93 -8.46
C ARG A 101 -5.21 1.71 -7.79
N LEU A 102 -4.45 2.79 -7.61
CA LEU A 102 -3.12 2.70 -7.02
C LEU A 102 -3.20 2.34 -5.54
N VAL A 103 -4.11 2.96 -4.78
CA VAL A 103 -4.35 2.61 -3.36
C VAL A 103 -4.76 1.15 -3.22
N ALA A 104 -5.69 0.66 -4.04
CA ALA A 104 -6.10 -0.74 -4.00
C ALA A 104 -4.92 -1.69 -4.23
N GLN A 105 -4.02 -1.36 -5.17
CA GLN A 105 -2.82 -2.14 -5.42
C GLN A 105 -1.84 -2.08 -4.24
N MET A 106 -1.61 -0.90 -3.66
CA MET A 106 -0.74 -0.73 -2.50
C MET A 106 -1.23 -1.54 -1.30
N VAL A 107 -2.53 -1.45 -0.99
CA VAL A 107 -3.16 -2.24 0.09
C VAL A 107 -3.03 -3.73 -0.17
N LYS A 108 -3.29 -4.18 -1.40
CA LYS A 108 -3.13 -5.59 -1.79
C LYS A 108 -1.71 -6.11 -1.58
N LEU A 109 -0.70 -5.24 -1.70
CA LEU A 109 0.71 -5.57 -1.50
C LEU A 109 1.21 -5.32 -0.08
N GLY A 110 0.31 -4.97 0.86
CA GLY A 110 0.63 -4.85 2.28
C GLY A 110 0.97 -3.43 2.75
N THR A 111 0.71 -2.40 1.94
CA THR A 111 0.86 -1.01 2.38
C THR A 111 -0.29 -0.63 3.30
N THR A 112 0.03 -0.15 4.50
CA THR A 112 -0.96 0.24 5.53
C THR A 112 -1.00 1.74 5.77
N HIS A 113 0.04 2.48 5.38
CA HIS A 113 0.13 3.93 5.53
C HIS A 113 0.62 4.53 4.23
N ILE A 114 -0.05 5.58 3.77
CA ILE A 114 0.28 6.25 2.51
C ILE A 114 0.30 7.76 2.77
N ARG A 115 1.40 8.41 2.39
CA ARG A 115 1.51 9.86 2.32
C ARG A 115 1.51 10.28 0.86
N SER A 116 0.40 10.86 0.40
CA SER A 116 0.26 11.39 -0.95
C SER A 116 0.45 12.90 -0.99
N HIS A 117 1.11 13.37 -2.03
CA HIS A 117 1.08 14.76 -2.47
C HIS A 117 0.09 14.86 -3.62
N VAL A 118 -0.66 15.94 -3.65
CA VAL A 118 -1.62 16.23 -4.72
C VAL A 118 -1.14 17.48 -5.43
N ASP A 119 -1.03 17.40 -6.75
CA ASP A 119 -0.67 18.55 -7.56
C ASP A 119 -1.92 19.39 -7.84
N VAL A 120 -1.87 20.63 -7.40
CA VAL A 120 -2.88 21.65 -7.70
C VAL A 120 -2.26 22.65 -8.65
N ASP A 121 -2.83 22.79 -9.84
CA ASP A 121 -2.42 23.80 -10.82
C ASP A 121 -3.63 24.40 -11.56
N THR A 122 -3.38 25.46 -12.34
CA THR A 122 -4.43 26.18 -13.05
C THR A 122 -5.14 25.38 -14.13
N ASP A 123 -4.56 24.28 -14.56
CA ASP A 123 -5.11 23.42 -15.62
C ASP A 123 -5.99 22.30 -15.09
N LEU A 124 -5.84 21.95 -13.82
CA LEU A 124 -6.44 20.75 -13.22
C LEU A 124 -7.45 21.06 -12.11
N GLY A 125 -7.39 22.26 -11.57
CA GLY A 125 -8.27 22.72 -10.50
C GLY A 125 -7.84 22.30 -9.11
#